data_8341953d342b7a9f2920593463554649
#
_entry.id   8341953d342b7a9f2920593463554649
#
_cell.length_a   1.000
_cell.length_b   1.000
_cell.length_c   1.000
_cell.angle_alpha   90.00
_cell.angle_beta   90.00
_cell.angle_gamma   90.00
#
_symmetry.space_group_name_H-M   'P 1'
#
loop_
_entity.id
_entity.type
_entity.pdbx_description
1 polymer ?
#
loop_
_entity_poly.entity_id
_entity_poly.type
_entity_poly.pdbx_seq_one_letter_code
_entity_poly.pdbx_strand_id
1 'polypeptide(L)'
;NICLTILKIMRHQLRIPLLSKPADQRKALLRGLTTQLIREGRVTTTKARAKALRNEAERMISLAKEGSLASRRRAIGYIYDKKLVHSLFEKAKERYGDRNGGYTRIVRTVSRKGDNAQMAIIELV
;
A
#
# COMPACT_ATOMS: atom_id res chain seq x y z
N ASN A 1 -33.33 -8.56 19.77
CA ASN A 1 -32.60 -7.67 18.84
C ASN A 1 -31.10 -7.92 18.76
N ILE A 2 -30.59 -8.99 19.40
CA ILE A 2 -29.19 -9.41 19.32
C ILE A 2 -28.84 -9.92 17.91
N CYS A 3 -29.76 -10.59 17.20
CA CYS A 3 -29.58 -11.07 15.84
C CYS A 3 -29.31 -9.95 14.81
N LEU A 4 -29.97 -8.82 14.94
CA LEU A 4 -29.77 -7.66 14.03
C LEU A 4 -28.41 -6.99 14.24
N THR A 5 -27.91 -7.02 15.47
CA THR A 5 -26.59 -6.47 15.80
C THR A 5 -25.46 -7.37 15.27
N ILE A 6 -25.66 -8.69 15.33
CA ILE A 6 -24.70 -9.68 14.83
C ILE A 6 -24.59 -9.63 13.29
N LEU A 7 -25.72 -9.48 12.58
CA LEU A 7 -25.74 -9.35 11.13
C LEU A 7 -25.00 -8.09 10.65
N LYS A 8 -25.00 -7.03 11.45
CA LYS A 8 -24.30 -5.79 11.13
C LYS A 8 -22.76 -5.89 11.28
N ILE A 9 -22.29 -6.89 12.03
CA ILE A 9 -20.87 -7.14 12.29
C ILE A 9 -20.27 -8.09 11.24
N MET A 10 -21.07 -8.94 10.60
CA MET A 10 -20.63 -9.88 9.57
C MET A 10 -20.44 -9.17 8.22
N ARG A 11 -19.28 -8.57 8.03
CA ARG A 11 -18.89 -7.97 6.76
C ARG A 11 -18.11 -9.01 5.93
N HIS A 12 -18.79 -9.74 5.09
CA HIS A 12 -18.17 -10.68 4.16
C HIS A 12 -17.32 -9.93 3.12
N GLN A 13 -15.99 -9.98 3.25
CA GLN A 13 -14.99 -9.54 2.25
C GLN A 13 -15.21 -8.14 1.61
N LEU A 14 -16.04 -7.29 2.16
CA LEU A 14 -16.38 -5.97 1.60
C LEU A 14 -15.23 -4.95 1.66
N ARG A 15 -14.12 -5.29 2.29
CA ARG A 15 -12.97 -4.39 2.48
C ARG A 15 -11.82 -4.63 1.52
N ILE A 16 -11.87 -5.69 0.73
CA ILE A 16 -10.79 -6.03 -0.19
C ILE A 16 -11.12 -5.45 -1.57
N PRO A 17 -10.37 -4.43 -2.04
CA PRO A 17 -10.58 -3.92 -3.39
C PRO A 17 -10.15 -4.96 -4.41
N LEU A 18 -11.08 -5.42 -5.24
CA LEU A 18 -10.82 -6.46 -6.25
C LEU A 18 -10.08 -5.92 -7.48
N LEU A 19 -10.17 -4.63 -7.78
CA LEU A 19 -9.54 -3.96 -8.92
C LEU A 19 -9.85 -4.63 -10.28
N SER A 20 -10.98 -5.34 -10.37
CA SER A 20 -11.40 -6.12 -11.55
C SER A 20 -10.36 -7.15 -12.01
N LYS A 21 -9.60 -7.71 -11.08
CA LYS A 21 -8.54 -8.68 -11.37
C LYS A 21 -8.66 -9.93 -10.49
N PRO A 22 -8.26 -11.12 -11.02
CA PRO A 22 -8.04 -12.31 -10.19
C PRO A 22 -7.05 -12.05 -9.07
N ALA A 23 -7.12 -12.83 -7.99
CA ALA A 23 -6.32 -12.63 -6.79
C ALA A 23 -4.80 -12.62 -7.05
N ASP A 24 -4.31 -13.51 -7.90
CA ASP A 24 -2.90 -13.61 -8.29
C ASP A 24 -2.41 -12.37 -9.04
N GLN A 25 -3.17 -11.92 -10.04
CA GLN A 25 -2.86 -10.72 -10.82
C GLN A 25 -2.94 -9.45 -9.98
N ARG A 26 -3.93 -9.33 -9.12
CA ARG A 26 -4.06 -8.21 -8.18
C ARG A 26 -2.87 -8.12 -7.23
N LYS A 27 -2.45 -9.25 -6.69
CA LYS A 27 -1.29 -9.34 -5.80
C LYS A 27 -0.01 -8.91 -6.52
N ALA A 28 0.22 -9.38 -7.73
CA ALA A 28 1.36 -8.99 -8.54
C ALA A 28 1.36 -7.48 -8.87
N LEU A 29 0.20 -6.93 -9.22
CA LEU A 29 0.04 -5.50 -9.50
C LEU A 29 0.42 -4.65 -8.27
N LEU A 30 -0.12 -4.98 -7.10
CA LEU A 30 0.15 -4.23 -5.87
C LEU A 30 1.60 -4.36 -5.42
N ARG A 31 2.21 -5.52 -5.58
CA ARG A 31 3.65 -5.71 -5.30
C ARG A 31 4.51 -4.82 -6.19
N GLY A 32 4.24 -4.80 -7.49
CA GLY A 32 4.95 -3.94 -8.44
C GLY A 32 4.80 -2.46 -8.12
N LEU A 33 3.58 -2.01 -7.84
CA LEU A 33 3.30 -0.62 -7.47
C LEU A 33 3.96 -0.23 -6.12
N THR A 34 3.95 -1.12 -5.14
CA THR A 34 4.62 -0.88 -3.85
C THR A 34 6.13 -0.73 -4.03
N THR A 35 6.74 -1.61 -4.82
CA THR A 35 8.17 -1.53 -5.14
C THR A 35 8.51 -0.20 -5.82
N GLN A 36 7.69 0.21 -6.78
CA GLN A 36 7.87 1.48 -7.48
C GLN A 36 7.69 2.69 -6.55
N LEU A 37 6.67 2.67 -5.69
CA LEU A 37 6.43 3.75 -4.73
C LEU A 37 7.59 3.94 -3.77
N ILE A 38 8.14 2.86 -3.25
CA ILE A 38 9.29 2.93 -2.33
C ILE A 38 10.54 3.42 -3.06
N ARG A 39 10.71 3.04 -4.32
CA ARG A 39 11.86 3.47 -5.15
C ARG A 39 11.79 4.94 -5.51
N GLU A 40 10.67 5.39 -6.05
CA GLU A 40 10.51 6.74 -6.61
C GLU A 40 9.98 7.76 -5.61
N GLY A 41 9.40 7.30 -4.50
CA GLY A 41 8.76 8.15 -3.50
C GLY A 41 7.34 8.61 -3.85
N ARG A 42 6.96 8.55 -5.13
CA ARG A 42 5.60 8.90 -5.59
C ARG A 42 5.24 8.16 -6.87
N VAL A 43 3.97 7.85 -7.03
CA VAL A 43 3.42 7.15 -8.20
C VAL A 43 2.10 7.77 -8.60
N THR A 44 1.91 7.99 -9.89
CA THR A 44 0.63 8.42 -10.46
C THR A 44 -0.12 7.19 -10.96
N THR A 45 -1.33 6.99 -10.46
CA THR A 45 -2.17 5.83 -10.84
C THR A 45 -3.65 6.18 -10.70
N THR A 46 -4.54 5.23 -10.97
CA THR A 46 -5.96 5.45 -10.73
C THR A 46 -6.26 5.55 -9.23
N LYS A 47 -7.29 6.29 -8.87
CA LYS A 47 -7.70 6.48 -7.47
C LYS A 47 -7.94 5.16 -6.74
N ALA A 48 -8.59 4.18 -7.39
CA ALA A 48 -8.85 2.87 -6.79
C ALA A 48 -7.56 2.11 -6.48
N ARG A 49 -6.60 2.12 -7.41
CA ARG A 49 -5.29 1.49 -7.21
C ARG A 49 -4.47 2.19 -6.13
N ALA A 50 -4.51 3.51 -6.09
CA ALA A 50 -3.83 4.29 -5.06
C ALA A 50 -4.35 3.94 -3.66
N LYS A 51 -5.67 3.81 -3.49
CA LYS A 51 -6.26 3.41 -2.20
C LYS A 51 -5.87 1.99 -1.78
N ALA A 52 -5.84 1.06 -2.72
CA ALA A 52 -5.39 -0.31 -2.43
C ALA A 52 -3.89 -0.37 -2.11
N LEU A 53 -3.08 0.38 -2.85
CA LEU A 53 -1.64 0.47 -2.67
C LEU A 53 -1.26 1.04 -1.30
N ARG A 54 -2.02 1.97 -0.78
CA ARG A 54 -1.79 2.59 0.53
C ARG A 54 -1.57 1.57 1.64
N ASN A 55 -2.46 0.59 1.75
CA ASN A 55 -2.39 -0.42 2.81
C ASN A 55 -1.11 -1.25 2.71
N GLU A 56 -0.73 -1.66 1.51
CA GLU A 56 0.46 -2.47 1.29
C GLU A 56 1.75 -1.68 1.54
N ALA A 57 1.80 -0.45 1.07
CA ALA A 57 2.95 0.42 1.26
C ALA A 57 3.17 0.75 2.74
N GLU A 58 2.12 1.11 3.45
CA GLU A 58 2.20 1.41 4.89
C GLU A 58 2.58 0.18 5.71
N ARG A 59 2.12 -1.01 5.32
CA ARG A 59 2.54 -2.26 5.92
C ARG A 59 4.05 -2.50 5.79
N MET A 60 4.62 -2.24 4.60
CA MET A 60 6.05 -2.38 4.38
C MET A 60 6.87 -1.38 5.22
N ILE A 61 6.38 -0.14 5.34
CA ILE A 61 7.02 0.88 6.18
C ILE A 61 6.95 0.49 7.67
N SER A 62 5.83 -0.07 8.13
CA SER A 62 5.70 -0.55 9.50
C SER A 62 6.68 -1.68 9.82
N LEU A 63 6.87 -2.62 8.89
CA LEU A 63 7.88 -3.67 9.01
C LEU A 63 9.31 -3.08 9.08
N ALA A 64 9.58 -2.07 8.28
CA ALA A 64 10.89 -1.40 8.27
C ALA A 64 11.15 -0.64 9.58
N LYS A 65 10.13 -0.03 10.17
CA LYS A 65 10.24 0.62 11.49
C LYS A 65 10.53 -0.38 12.61
N GLU A 66 9.89 -1.54 12.58
CA GLU A 66 10.17 -2.61 13.54
C GLU A 66 11.63 -3.07 13.45
N GLY A 67 12.14 -3.24 12.24
CA GLY A 67 13.55 -3.47 11.96
C GLY A 67 14.09 -4.83 12.40
N SER A 68 13.23 -5.77 12.81
CA SER A 68 13.67 -7.12 13.21
C SER A 68 14.09 -7.96 11.99
N LEU A 69 14.84 -9.03 12.23
CA LEU A 69 15.24 -9.97 11.17
C LEU A 69 14.01 -10.62 10.50
N ALA A 70 12.99 -10.97 11.29
CA ALA A 70 11.75 -11.53 10.78
C ALA A 70 11.00 -10.54 9.88
N SER A 71 10.92 -9.28 10.30
CA SER A 71 10.31 -8.20 9.50
C SER A 71 11.06 -7.97 8.20
N ARG A 72 12.38 -7.98 8.23
CA ARG A 72 13.21 -7.86 7.02
C ARG A 72 12.96 -9.01 6.04
N ARG A 73 12.89 -10.24 6.53
CA ARG A 73 12.57 -11.41 5.69
C ARG A 73 11.19 -11.30 5.03
N ARG A 74 10.19 -10.83 5.77
CA ARG A 74 8.84 -10.59 5.22
C ARG A 74 8.86 -9.53 4.13
N ALA A 75 9.56 -8.42 4.34
CA ALA A 75 9.70 -7.36 3.35
C ALA A 75 10.43 -7.83 2.08
N ILE A 76 11.50 -8.61 2.22
CA ILE A 76 12.23 -9.20 1.09
C ILE A 76 11.35 -10.16 0.30
N GLY A 77 10.48 -10.91 0.96
CA GLY A 77 9.52 -11.80 0.30
C GLY A 77 8.41 -11.07 -0.47
N TYR A 78 8.16 -9.81 -0.16
CA TYR A 78 7.12 -9.00 -0.81
C TYR A 78 7.66 -8.05 -1.88
N ILE A 79 8.67 -7.25 -1.55
CA ILE A 79 9.27 -6.28 -2.46
C ILE A 79 10.24 -7.01 -3.40
N TYR A 80 10.18 -6.71 -4.72
CA TYR A 80 10.99 -7.39 -5.72
C TYR A 80 12.50 -7.06 -5.65
N ASP A 81 12.87 -5.91 -5.09
CA ASP A 81 14.26 -5.44 -5.05
C ASP A 81 14.82 -5.50 -3.64
N LYS A 82 15.78 -6.41 -3.40
CA LYS A 82 16.43 -6.60 -2.09
C LYS A 82 17.23 -5.37 -1.65
N LYS A 83 17.87 -4.68 -2.58
CA LYS A 83 18.66 -3.46 -2.28
C LYS A 83 17.74 -2.34 -1.79
N LEU A 84 16.56 -2.24 -2.39
CA LEU A 84 15.54 -1.27 -1.99
C LEU A 84 15.02 -1.54 -0.57
N VAL A 85 14.81 -2.80 -0.21
CA VAL A 85 14.44 -3.20 1.16
C VAL A 85 15.52 -2.79 2.15
N HIS A 86 16.77 -3.03 1.83
CA HIS A 86 17.90 -2.65 2.68
C HIS A 86 17.91 -1.12 2.93
N SER A 87 17.81 -0.33 1.89
CA SER A 87 17.72 1.13 1.99
C SER A 87 16.51 1.60 2.81
N LEU A 88 15.36 0.95 2.62
CA LEU A 88 14.15 1.27 3.37
C LEU A 88 14.34 1.02 4.87
N PHE A 89 14.93 -0.11 5.25
CA PHE A 89 15.17 -0.47 6.65
C PHE A 89 16.18 0.45 7.32
N GLU A 90 17.17 0.96 6.60
CA GLU A 90 18.13 1.93 7.13
C GLU A 90 17.48 3.29 7.42
N LYS A 91 16.61 3.75 6.54
CA LYS A 91 16.03 5.09 6.60
C LYS A 91 14.72 5.20 7.37
N ALA A 92 13.99 4.08 7.55
CA ALA A 92 12.64 4.10 8.08
C ALA A 92 12.55 4.63 9.52
N LYS A 93 13.46 4.26 10.38
CA LYS A 93 13.47 4.71 11.77
C LYS A 93 13.71 6.21 11.89
N GLU A 94 14.60 6.74 11.09
CA GLU A 94 14.92 8.16 11.05
C GLU A 94 13.75 8.98 10.48
N ARG A 95 13.21 8.52 9.36
CA ARG A 95 12.16 9.25 8.63
C ARG A 95 10.76 9.13 9.27
N TYR A 96 10.41 7.97 9.80
CA TYR A 96 9.07 7.65 10.30
C TYR A 96 9.01 7.27 11.78
N GLY A 97 10.10 7.37 12.51
CA GLY A 97 10.18 6.96 13.91
C GLY A 97 9.11 7.59 14.81
N ASP A 98 8.81 8.86 14.59
CA ASP A 98 7.86 9.63 15.38
C ASP A 98 6.40 9.51 14.88
N ARG A 99 6.17 8.84 13.75
CA ARG A 99 4.85 8.65 13.16
C ARG A 99 4.25 7.30 13.50
N ASN A 100 3.03 7.30 14.00
CA ASN A 100 2.26 6.08 14.30
C ASN A 100 1.26 5.75 13.20
N GLY A 101 1.71 5.66 11.96
CA GLY A 101 0.86 5.43 10.78
C GLY A 101 0.78 6.66 9.88
N GLY A 102 -0.06 6.59 8.84
CA GLY A 102 -0.21 7.69 7.90
C GLY A 102 1.06 8.05 7.15
N TYR A 103 1.81 7.06 6.68
CA TYR A 103 3.07 7.25 5.97
C TYR A 103 2.92 7.66 4.51
N THR A 104 1.69 7.64 3.99
CA THR A 104 1.40 7.95 2.60
C THR A 104 0.34 9.05 2.50
N ARG A 105 0.40 9.80 1.40
CA ARG A 105 -0.59 10.82 1.05
C ARG A 105 -1.11 10.53 -0.35
N ILE A 106 -2.42 10.64 -0.52
CA ILE A 106 -3.08 10.50 -1.83
C ILE A 106 -3.66 11.85 -2.23
N VAL A 107 -3.22 12.38 -3.37
CA VAL A 107 -3.70 13.64 -3.93
C VAL A 107 -4.44 13.34 -5.24
N ARG A 108 -5.68 13.79 -5.35
CA ARG A 108 -6.46 13.64 -6.59
C ARG A 108 -5.92 14.55 -7.67
N THR A 109 -5.89 14.07 -8.88
CA THR A 109 -5.48 14.82 -10.06
C THR A 109 -6.58 14.87 -11.10
N VAL A 110 -6.31 15.56 -12.21
CA VAL A 110 -7.23 15.63 -13.35
C VAL A 110 -7.51 14.23 -13.90
N SER A 111 -8.74 13.97 -14.32
CA SER A 111 -9.11 12.71 -14.95
C SER A 111 -8.33 12.47 -16.23
N ARG A 112 -7.98 11.20 -16.48
CA ARG A 112 -7.21 10.81 -17.66
C ARG A 112 -8.00 11.05 -18.93
N LYS A 113 -7.35 11.62 -19.96
CA LYS A 113 -7.93 11.79 -21.28
C LYS A 113 -8.13 10.41 -21.93
N GLY A 114 -9.24 10.24 -22.61
CA GLY A 114 -9.59 9.01 -23.32
C GLY A 114 -10.68 8.20 -22.60
N ASP A 115 -10.45 7.77 -21.38
CA ASP A 115 -11.40 6.96 -20.60
C ASP A 115 -12.04 7.69 -19.40
N ASN A 116 -11.65 8.93 -19.15
CA ASN A 116 -12.11 9.74 -18.02
C ASN A 116 -11.89 9.07 -16.64
N ALA A 117 -10.88 8.22 -16.53
CA ALA A 117 -10.55 7.56 -15.27
C ALA A 117 -10.10 8.58 -14.22
N GLN A 118 -10.61 8.43 -13.00
CA GLN A 118 -10.17 9.26 -11.87
C GLN A 118 -8.73 8.90 -11.49
N MET A 119 -7.83 9.85 -11.62
CA MET A 119 -6.41 9.68 -11.32
C MET A 119 -6.03 10.25 -9.96
N ALA A 120 -5.00 9.70 -9.37
CA ALA A 120 -4.44 10.20 -8.12
C ALA A 120 -2.92 9.97 -8.09
N ILE A 121 -2.24 10.80 -7.32
CA ILE A 121 -0.82 10.61 -6.99
C ILE A 121 -0.77 10.12 -5.55
N ILE A 122 -0.12 8.98 -5.34
CA ILE A 122 0.24 8.51 -4.00
C ILE A 122 1.71 8.81 -3.78
N GLU A 123 2.03 9.40 -2.64
CA GLU A 123 3.39 9.77 -2.28
C GLU A 123 3.72 9.40 -0.84
N LEU A 124 4.99 9.15 -0.57
CA LEU A 124 5.50 8.95 0.78
C LEU A 124 5.69 10.30 1.48
N VAL A 125 5.17 10.40 2.68
CA VAL A 125 5.27 11.61 3.49
C VAL A 125 6.69 11.83 4.01
#